data_a2aca5e849227234c48faed4ae1de3e1
#
_entry.id   a2aca5e849227234c48faed4ae1de3e1
#
_cell.length_a   1.000
_cell.length_b   1.000
_cell.length_c   1.000
_cell.angle_alpha   90.00
_cell.angle_beta   90.00
_cell.angle_gamma   90.00
#
_symmetry.space_group_name_H-M   'P 1'
#
loop_
_entity.id
_entity.type
_entity.pdbx_description
1 polymer ?
#
loop_
_entity_poly.entity_id
_entity_poly.type
_entity_poly.pdbx_seq_one_letter_code
_entity_poly.pdbx_strand_id
1 'polypeptide(L)'
;MRSKLIVVAIAAGLGVSSFAAAAAKLPQKTAVVSNSEVELLKAQLATLQAKVDELEQRTDAQSDINVSTGQAVEKATNVTATSDKKLAALEKAINNTTLSGKMFFDFTNINDKNSDKGKSDKSGFGLDVKRFYLGIDHKFNDIWSANLTTDFNYVSNDGQTNLFVKKAYVQGKFDDAAVFRVGSADMPWIPFAEKYYGFRYVENTLTDRLKYGNSADWGLHLGGDIGASKSLNYAVSVVNGNGYKNPGRSKGVDVEGRVGFVPFENMIVAVGGYSGHRGQETENINAPNTAQRGDFMVAYASKDFRLGAEYFTAKNWNNVLTTATDKADGYSLWGSVAVADGVNLFARYDNAKLSKTLDSANKDVYYNAGVEFQVTKGFKLAGVWKHEKADKSVTTPVPPHVQNTKTNEIGVFGEVSF
;
A
#
# COMPACT_ATOMS: atom_id res chain seq x y z
N MET A 1 0.91 16.15 28.32
CA MET A 1 1.21 17.17 29.32
C MET A 1 0.13 18.24 29.24
N ARG A 2 -0.71 18.37 30.24
CA ARG A 2 -1.85 19.29 30.26
C ARG A 2 -1.38 20.66 30.74
N SER A 3 -1.34 21.66 29.84
CA SER A 3 -1.11 23.06 30.18
C SER A 3 -2.42 23.66 30.67
N LYS A 4 -2.51 23.96 31.95
CA LYS A 4 -3.62 24.75 32.52
C LYS A 4 -3.41 26.21 32.18
N LEU A 5 -4.28 26.77 31.38
CA LEU A 5 -4.41 28.22 31.21
C LEU A 5 -5.10 28.76 32.46
N ILE A 6 -4.40 29.61 33.22
CA ILE A 6 -4.97 30.37 34.32
C ILE A 6 -5.57 31.64 33.72
N VAL A 7 -6.90 31.77 33.75
CA VAL A 7 -7.63 32.98 33.46
C VAL A 7 -7.70 33.81 34.74
N VAL A 8 -6.95 34.91 34.79
CA VAL A 8 -7.07 35.88 35.87
C VAL A 8 -8.18 36.88 35.51
N ALA A 9 -9.32 36.73 36.15
CA ALA A 9 -10.41 37.72 36.07
C ALA A 9 -10.11 38.82 37.09
N ILE A 10 -9.76 40.00 36.62
CA ILE A 10 -9.73 41.23 37.47
C ILE A 10 -11.13 41.79 37.52
N ALA A 11 -11.87 41.56 38.59
CA ALA A 11 -13.13 42.25 38.90
C ALA A 11 -12.78 43.56 39.57
N ALA A 12 -12.89 44.65 38.84
CA ALA A 12 -12.86 46.00 39.43
C ALA A 12 -14.20 46.24 40.11
N GLY A 13 -14.25 46.03 41.43
CA GLY A 13 -15.39 46.38 42.25
C GLY A 13 -15.40 47.88 42.53
N LEU A 14 -16.31 48.61 41.87
CA LEU A 14 -16.67 49.96 42.29
C LEU A 14 -17.58 49.85 43.50
N GLY A 15 -17.02 50.02 44.70
CA GLY A 15 -17.76 50.18 45.95
C GLY A 15 -18.39 51.58 45.98
N VAL A 16 -19.71 51.64 45.81
CA VAL A 16 -20.50 52.84 46.15
C VAL A 16 -20.73 52.82 47.63
N SER A 17 -19.92 53.60 48.39
CA SER A 17 -20.16 53.85 49.78
C SER A 17 -21.23 54.97 49.94
N SER A 18 -22.43 54.58 50.37
CA SER A 18 -23.49 55.47 50.82
C SER A 18 -23.07 56.19 52.11
N PHE A 19 -22.77 57.50 52.00
CA PHE A 19 -22.59 58.32 53.19
C PHE A 19 -23.99 58.76 53.69
N ALA A 20 -24.36 58.23 54.87
CA ALA A 20 -25.49 58.77 55.64
C ALA A 20 -25.12 60.14 56.25
N ALA A 21 -25.83 61.15 55.87
CA ALA A 21 -25.66 62.49 56.38
C ALA A 21 -26.14 62.59 57.82
N ALA A 22 -25.24 62.73 58.74
CA ALA A 22 -25.58 63.24 60.10
C ALA A 22 -25.64 64.72 60.09
N ALA A 23 -26.88 65.33 60.27
CA ALA A 23 -27.12 66.71 60.37
C ALA A 23 -26.63 67.25 61.75
N ALA A 24 -25.48 67.84 61.84
CA ALA A 24 -25.04 68.65 62.96
C ALA A 24 -25.33 70.12 62.67
N LYS A 25 -26.17 70.72 63.44
CA LYS A 25 -26.43 72.17 63.45
C LYS A 25 -25.12 72.88 63.83
N LEU A 26 -24.55 73.61 62.93
CA LEU A 26 -23.50 74.61 63.21
C LEU A 26 -24.05 76.02 63.09
N PRO A 27 -23.59 77.01 63.90
CA PRO A 27 -24.13 78.33 63.93
C PRO A 27 -23.74 79.14 62.68
N GLN A 28 -24.71 79.84 62.12
CA GLN A 28 -24.53 80.83 61.04
C GLN A 28 -23.56 81.93 61.44
N LYS A 29 -22.32 81.83 60.93
CA LYS A 29 -21.46 82.99 60.77
C LYS A 29 -21.49 83.35 59.29
N THR A 30 -22.17 84.50 59.03
CA THR A 30 -22.14 85.16 57.72
C THR A 30 -20.69 85.62 57.44
N ALA A 31 -19.93 84.78 56.78
CA ALA A 31 -18.63 85.19 56.23
C ALA A 31 -18.92 85.91 54.94
N VAL A 32 -18.61 87.22 54.87
CA VAL A 32 -18.59 88.01 53.64
C VAL A 32 -17.47 87.39 52.80
N VAL A 33 -17.81 86.55 51.86
CA VAL A 33 -16.86 86.02 50.90
C VAL A 33 -16.34 87.14 50.03
N SER A 34 -15.02 87.39 50.07
CA SER A 34 -14.40 88.41 49.24
C SER A 34 -14.60 88.15 47.76
N ASN A 35 -14.80 89.15 46.90
CA ASN A 35 -14.88 88.93 45.46
C ASN A 35 -13.67 88.15 44.85
N SER A 36 -12.52 88.22 45.48
CA SER A 36 -11.31 87.48 45.07
C SER A 36 -11.40 85.99 45.30
N GLU A 37 -12.07 85.53 46.39
CA GLU A 37 -12.30 84.10 46.67
C GLU A 37 -13.33 83.50 45.72
N VAL A 38 -14.33 84.24 45.34
CA VAL A 38 -15.36 83.85 44.34
C VAL A 38 -14.71 83.68 42.97
N GLU A 39 -13.79 84.54 42.55
CA GLU A 39 -13.08 84.47 41.30
C GLU A 39 -12.07 83.27 41.31
N LEU A 40 -11.42 83.01 42.44
CA LEU A 40 -10.53 81.88 42.60
C LEU A 40 -11.32 80.57 42.50
N LEU A 41 -12.47 80.49 43.16
CA LEU A 41 -13.35 79.28 43.08
C LEU A 41 -13.93 79.11 41.65
N LYS A 42 -14.29 80.17 40.94
CA LYS A 42 -14.66 80.02 39.53
C LYS A 42 -13.55 79.55 38.64
N ALA A 43 -12.33 80.03 38.83
CA ALA A 43 -11.14 79.52 38.10
C ALA A 43 -10.83 78.05 38.40
N GLN A 44 -10.98 77.62 39.67
CA GLN A 44 -10.83 76.22 40.05
C GLN A 44 -11.94 75.35 39.45
N LEU A 45 -13.18 75.82 39.42
CA LEU A 45 -14.33 75.13 38.84
C LEU A 45 -14.15 74.98 37.31
N ALA A 46 -13.72 76.04 36.60
CA ALA A 46 -13.37 75.96 35.19
C ALA A 46 -12.23 74.91 34.89
N THR A 47 -11.21 74.89 35.77
CA THR A 47 -10.10 73.90 35.64
C THR A 47 -10.55 72.51 35.91
N LEU A 48 -11.45 72.31 36.91
CA LEU A 48 -12.04 70.99 37.18
C LEU A 48 -12.94 70.53 36.02
N GLN A 49 -13.73 71.45 35.46
CA GLN A 49 -14.58 71.14 34.31
C GLN A 49 -13.78 70.76 33.11
N ALA A 50 -12.68 71.42 32.77
CA ALA A 50 -11.75 71.01 31.69
C ALA A 50 -11.09 69.65 31.95
N LYS A 51 -10.80 69.35 33.20
CA LYS A 51 -10.29 67.97 33.55
C LYS A 51 -11.34 66.89 33.41
N VAL A 52 -12.58 67.20 33.75
CA VAL A 52 -13.70 66.22 33.55
C VAL A 52 -13.90 65.97 32.07
N ASP A 53 -13.95 67.03 31.24
CA ASP A 53 -14.07 66.86 29.80
C ASP A 53 -12.89 66.07 29.19
N GLU A 54 -11.67 66.31 29.66
CA GLU A 54 -10.51 65.56 29.24
C GLU A 54 -10.60 64.04 29.66
N LEU A 55 -11.05 63.75 30.88
CA LEU A 55 -11.28 62.45 31.38
C LEU A 55 -12.39 61.72 30.64
N GLU A 56 -13.46 62.36 30.31
CA GLU A 56 -14.58 61.84 29.50
C GLU A 56 -14.03 61.43 28.10
N GLN A 57 -13.32 62.35 27.43
CA GLN A 57 -12.72 62.03 26.13
C GLN A 57 -11.75 60.85 26.18
N ARG A 58 -10.94 60.76 27.25
CA ARG A 58 -10.06 59.60 27.46
C ARG A 58 -10.81 58.32 27.71
N THR A 59 -11.92 58.38 28.45
CA THR A 59 -12.77 57.22 28.74
C THR A 59 -13.46 56.72 27.48
N ASP A 60 -13.98 57.64 26.66
CA ASP A 60 -14.59 57.32 25.38
C ASP A 60 -13.57 56.67 24.42
N ALA A 61 -12.39 57.29 24.28
CA ALA A 61 -11.32 56.73 23.47
C ALA A 61 -10.87 55.32 23.97
N GLN A 62 -10.80 55.14 25.30
CA GLN A 62 -10.47 53.85 25.88
C GLN A 62 -11.56 52.79 25.63
N SER A 63 -12.84 53.24 25.68
CA SER A 63 -13.99 52.40 25.35
C SER A 63 -13.93 51.90 23.91
N ASP A 64 -13.64 52.79 22.95
CA ASP A 64 -13.50 52.43 21.55
C ASP A 64 -12.33 51.47 21.32
N ILE A 65 -11.20 51.69 21.99
CA ILE A 65 -10.08 50.75 21.96
C ILE A 65 -10.47 49.40 22.53
N ASN A 66 -11.21 49.38 23.64
CA ASN A 66 -11.62 48.12 24.25
C ASN A 66 -12.59 47.32 23.35
N VAL A 67 -13.55 48.03 22.70
CA VAL A 67 -14.47 47.41 21.72
C VAL A 67 -13.71 46.88 20.51
N SER A 68 -12.81 47.66 19.93
CA SER A 68 -12.01 47.22 18.78
C SER A 68 -11.08 46.06 19.13
N THR A 69 -10.47 46.09 20.32
CA THR A 69 -9.63 44.98 20.82
C THR A 69 -10.47 43.73 21.06
N GLY A 70 -11.67 43.87 21.65
CA GLY A 70 -12.60 42.75 21.83
C GLY A 70 -12.97 42.09 20.52
N GLN A 71 -13.30 42.86 19.50
CA GLN A 71 -13.61 42.38 18.15
C GLN A 71 -12.40 41.70 17.49
N ALA A 72 -11.20 42.26 17.66
CA ALA A 72 -9.96 41.65 17.14
C ALA A 72 -9.64 40.31 17.82
N VAL A 73 -9.82 40.24 19.15
CA VAL A 73 -9.64 38.99 19.91
C VAL A 73 -10.67 37.94 19.50
N GLU A 74 -11.93 38.30 19.37
CA GLU A 74 -12.98 37.39 18.90
C GLU A 74 -12.67 36.83 17.50
N LYS A 75 -12.28 37.72 16.57
CA LYS A 75 -11.88 37.35 15.21
C LYS A 75 -10.65 36.42 15.22
N ALA A 76 -9.64 36.72 16.01
CA ALA A 76 -8.44 35.88 16.16
C ALA A 76 -8.81 34.51 16.74
N THR A 77 -9.66 34.46 17.77
CA THR A 77 -10.13 33.21 18.39
C THR A 77 -10.89 32.36 17.39
N ASN A 78 -11.77 32.94 16.59
CA ASN A 78 -12.52 32.22 15.56
C ASN A 78 -11.63 31.71 14.43
N VAL A 79 -10.59 32.44 14.03
CA VAL A 79 -9.58 32.00 13.04
C VAL A 79 -8.77 30.86 13.62
N THR A 80 -8.33 30.94 14.88
CA THR A 80 -7.57 29.86 15.55
C THR A 80 -8.41 28.60 15.66
N ALA A 81 -9.67 28.70 16.13
CA ALA A 81 -10.57 27.55 16.24
C ALA A 81 -10.84 26.88 14.88
N THR A 82 -10.92 27.67 13.80
CA THR A 82 -11.09 27.15 12.44
C THR A 82 -9.82 26.47 11.95
N SER A 83 -8.66 27.04 12.25
CA SER A 83 -7.35 26.48 11.90
C SER A 83 -7.10 25.17 12.65
N ASP A 84 -7.44 25.09 13.93
CA ASP A 84 -7.30 23.88 14.74
C ASP A 84 -8.18 22.75 14.21
N LYS A 85 -9.42 23.06 13.81
CA LYS A 85 -10.31 22.07 13.15
C LYS A 85 -9.73 21.56 11.84
N LYS A 86 -9.18 22.45 11.00
CA LYS A 86 -8.53 22.05 9.74
C LYS A 86 -7.28 21.22 9.99
N LEU A 87 -6.47 21.60 10.97
CA LEU A 87 -5.27 20.86 11.35
C LEU A 87 -5.61 19.45 11.85
N ALA A 88 -6.60 19.34 12.74
CA ALA A 88 -7.07 18.03 13.23
C ALA A 88 -7.63 17.15 12.11
N ALA A 89 -8.36 17.72 11.15
CA ALA A 89 -8.86 16.99 9.99
C ALA A 89 -7.72 16.53 9.07
N LEU A 90 -6.70 17.36 8.85
CA LEU A 90 -5.51 17.02 8.07
C LEU A 90 -4.68 15.92 8.77
N GLU A 91 -4.46 16.05 10.07
CA GLU A 91 -3.76 15.05 10.88
C GLU A 91 -4.48 13.69 10.82
N LYS A 92 -5.81 13.69 10.94
CA LYS A 92 -6.61 12.46 10.78
C LYS A 92 -6.47 11.86 9.37
N ALA A 93 -6.50 12.69 8.33
CA ALA A 93 -6.36 12.23 6.95
C ALA A 93 -4.96 11.62 6.71
N ILE A 94 -3.89 12.23 7.22
CA ILE A 94 -2.52 11.74 7.12
C ILE A 94 -2.37 10.43 7.91
N ASN A 95 -2.84 10.37 9.15
CA ASN A 95 -2.72 9.19 10.01
C ASN A 95 -3.51 7.98 9.48
N ASN A 96 -4.58 8.22 8.73
CA ASN A 96 -5.41 7.18 8.13
C ASN A 96 -4.94 6.76 6.73
N THR A 97 -3.96 7.44 6.14
CA THR A 97 -3.49 7.17 4.78
C THR A 97 -2.00 6.80 4.81
N THR A 98 -1.69 5.62 4.29
CA THR A 98 -0.30 5.15 4.15
C THR A 98 0.08 5.14 2.68
N LEU A 99 1.18 5.78 2.36
CA LEU A 99 1.84 5.70 1.05
C LEU A 99 2.95 4.66 1.12
N SER A 100 3.04 3.81 0.12
CA SER A 100 4.09 2.80 0.00
C SER A 100 4.60 2.72 -1.42
N GLY A 101 5.87 2.35 -1.57
CA GLY A 101 6.46 2.12 -2.88
C GLY A 101 7.35 0.90 -2.89
N LYS A 102 7.41 0.22 -4.05
CA LYS A 102 8.33 -0.89 -4.26
C LYS A 102 8.78 -0.92 -5.71
N MET A 103 10.09 -0.97 -5.94
CA MET A 103 10.69 -1.05 -7.26
C MET A 103 11.61 -2.27 -7.33
N PHE A 104 11.51 -3.01 -8.45
CA PHE A 104 12.45 -4.08 -8.82
C PHE A 104 13.17 -3.66 -10.08
N PHE A 105 14.48 -3.72 -10.06
CA PHE A 105 15.32 -3.39 -11.21
C PHE A 105 16.48 -4.36 -11.33
N ASP A 106 17.05 -4.44 -12.51
CA ASP A 106 18.31 -5.16 -12.71
C ASP A 106 19.21 -4.47 -13.74
N PHE A 107 20.47 -4.85 -13.67
CA PHE A 107 21.49 -4.54 -14.68
C PHE A 107 22.19 -5.85 -15.01
N THR A 108 21.83 -6.43 -16.17
CA THR A 108 22.22 -7.78 -16.52
C THR A 108 22.77 -7.90 -17.92
N ASN A 109 23.54 -8.96 -18.14
CA ASN A 109 23.91 -9.46 -19.46
C ASN A 109 23.14 -10.75 -19.73
N ILE A 110 22.33 -10.74 -20.78
CA ILE A 110 21.55 -11.88 -21.23
C ILE A 110 22.21 -12.50 -22.48
N ASN A 111 22.36 -13.82 -22.47
CA ASN A 111 22.76 -14.59 -23.64
C ASN A 111 21.67 -15.64 -23.92
N ASP A 112 20.77 -15.28 -24.83
CA ASP A 112 19.62 -16.11 -25.24
C ASP A 112 19.90 -16.72 -26.61
N LYS A 113 19.93 -18.04 -26.68
CA LYS A 113 20.21 -18.81 -27.90
C LYS A 113 19.12 -19.81 -28.18
N ASN A 114 18.60 -19.76 -29.38
CA ASN A 114 17.67 -20.73 -29.93
C ASN A 114 18.40 -21.67 -30.88
N SER A 115 18.12 -22.97 -30.82
CA SER A 115 18.80 -23.98 -31.68
C SER A 115 18.66 -23.71 -33.18
N ASP A 116 17.53 -23.15 -33.58
CA ASP A 116 17.19 -22.96 -35.01
C ASP A 116 17.58 -21.58 -35.54
N LYS A 117 17.52 -20.57 -34.67
CA LYS A 117 17.70 -19.16 -35.05
C LYS A 117 19.02 -18.56 -34.56
N GLY A 118 19.76 -19.29 -33.72
CA GLY A 118 20.98 -18.77 -33.10
C GLY A 118 20.68 -17.80 -31.94
N LYS A 119 21.51 -16.77 -31.83
CA LYS A 119 21.37 -15.75 -30.75
C LYS A 119 20.18 -14.85 -31.03
N SER A 120 19.32 -14.63 -30.03
CA SER A 120 18.14 -13.78 -30.15
C SER A 120 18.45 -12.30 -29.82
N ASP A 121 17.53 -11.40 -30.26
CA ASP A 121 17.59 -9.96 -29.98
C ASP A 121 17.43 -9.63 -28.47
N LYS A 122 17.04 -10.58 -27.66
CA LYS A 122 17.02 -10.44 -26.19
C LYS A 122 18.40 -10.44 -25.56
N SER A 123 19.43 -10.85 -26.32
CA SER A 123 20.79 -10.96 -25.82
C SER A 123 21.47 -9.60 -25.79
N GLY A 124 22.20 -9.33 -24.73
CA GLY A 124 22.98 -8.10 -24.54
C GLY A 124 22.97 -7.59 -23.12
N PHE A 125 23.56 -6.44 -22.93
CA PHE A 125 23.49 -5.71 -21.66
C PHE A 125 22.25 -4.81 -21.63
N GLY A 126 21.59 -4.75 -20.49
CA GLY A 126 20.46 -3.86 -20.25
C GLY A 126 20.32 -3.47 -18.79
N LEU A 127 19.69 -2.33 -18.56
CA LEU A 127 19.14 -1.93 -17.27
C LEU A 127 17.63 -1.94 -17.40
N ASP A 128 16.97 -2.79 -16.62
CA ASP A 128 15.54 -2.95 -16.65
C ASP A 128 14.91 -2.59 -15.31
N VAL A 129 13.80 -1.85 -15.35
CA VAL A 129 12.91 -1.70 -14.21
C VAL A 129 11.76 -2.68 -14.39
N LYS A 130 11.82 -3.81 -13.70
CA LYS A 130 10.86 -4.92 -13.87
C LYS A 130 9.49 -4.59 -13.32
N ARG A 131 9.43 -3.87 -12.19
CA ARG A 131 8.22 -3.50 -11.48
C ARG A 131 8.41 -2.18 -10.77
N PHE A 132 7.34 -1.40 -10.72
CA PHE A 132 7.25 -0.21 -9.90
C PHE A 132 5.83 -0.12 -9.32
N TYR A 133 5.71 -0.52 -8.06
CA TYR A 133 4.46 -0.43 -7.32
C TYR A 133 4.41 0.88 -6.55
N LEU A 134 3.32 1.62 -6.70
CA LEU A 134 2.96 2.73 -5.83
C LEU A 134 1.62 2.38 -5.20
N GLY A 135 1.61 2.28 -3.87
CA GLY A 135 0.45 1.88 -3.09
C GLY A 135 -0.06 3.01 -2.21
N ILE A 136 -1.37 3.15 -2.15
CA ILE A 136 -2.09 4.04 -1.24
C ILE A 136 -3.10 3.18 -0.48
N ASP A 137 -2.96 3.13 0.84
CA ASP A 137 -3.90 2.50 1.75
C ASP A 137 -4.62 3.57 2.56
N HIS A 138 -5.94 3.53 2.61
CA HIS A 138 -6.74 4.46 3.41
C HIS A 138 -7.68 3.70 4.35
N LYS A 139 -7.64 4.04 5.64
CA LYS A 139 -8.55 3.52 6.66
C LYS A 139 -9.70 4.47 6.87
N PHE A 140 -10.93 4.03 6.60
CA PHE A 140 -12.13 4.79 6.93
C PHE A 140 -12.48 4.65 8.42
N ASN A 141 -12.33 3.43 8.97
CA ASN A 141 -12.53 3.07 10.37
C ASN A 141 -11.83 1.72 10.67
N ASP A 142 -12.10 1.12 11.82
CA ASP A 142 -11.45 -0.13 12.25
C ASP A 142 -11.84 -1.35 11.40
N ILE A 143 -12.97 -1.30 10.69
CA ILE A 143 -13.47 -2.38 9.83
C ILE A 143 -13.12 -2.10 8.37
N TRP A 144 -13.37 -0.90 7.87
CA TRP A 144 -13.32 -0.57 6.46
C TRP A 144 -12.06 0.16 6.05
N SER A 145 -11.45 -0.31 4.98
CA SER A 145 -10.29 0.33 4.32
C SER A 145 -10.39 0.20 2.81
N ALA A 146 -9.58 0.96 2.10
CA ALA A 146 -9.41 0.84 0.66
C ALA A 146 -7.92 0.82 0.31
N ASN A 147 -7.58 0.13 -0.76
CA ASN A 147 -6.24 0.10 -1.35
C ASN A 147 -6.29 0.47 -2.82
N LEU A 148 -5.33 1.25 -3.26
CA LEU A 148 -4.99 1.45 -4.66
C LEU A 148 -3.50 1.17 -4.83
N THR A 149 -3.14 0.21 -5.67
CA THR A 149 -1.75 -0.10 -6.02
C THR A 149 -1.60 -0.11 -7.53
N THR A 150 -0.69 0.71 -8.04
CA THR A 150 -0.31 0.70 -9.46
C THR A 150 0.88 -0.22 -9.71
N ASP A 151 1.03 -0.65 -10.96
CA ASP A 151 2.20 -1.36 -11.48
C ASP A 151 2.49 -0.82 -12.88
N PHE A 152 3.64 -1.11 -13.48
CA PHE A 152 3.93 -0.65 -14.81
C PHE A 152 4.62 -1.72 -15.67
N ASN A 153 4.47 -1.61 -16.98
CA ASN A 153 5.26 -2.36 -17.96
C ASN A 153 6.41 -1.49 -18.46
N TYR A 154 7.62 -1.97 -18.32
CA TYR A 154 8.82 -1.29 -18.84
C TYR A 154 8.81 -1.19 -20.37
N VAL A 155 8.49 -2.30 -21.02
CA VAL A 155 8.30 -2.36 -22.47
C VAL A 155 6.93 -2.93 -22.77
N SER A 156 6.10 -2.18 -23.46
CA SER A 156 4.79 -2.61 -23.95
C SER A 156 4.87 -3.01 -25.42
N ASN A 157 3.82 -3.64 -25.95
CA ASN A 157 3.75 -4.03 -27.35
C ASN A 157 3.74 -2.83 -28.33
N ASP A 158 3.39 -1.64 -27.82
CA ASP A 158 3.39 -0.37 -28.57
C ASP A 158 4.69 0.44 -28.40
N GLY A 159 5.70 -0.11 -27.73
CA GLY A 159 6.98 0.54 -27.48
C GLY A 159 6.96 1.62 -26.40
N GLN A 160 5.88 1.70 -25.60
CA GLN A 160 5.71 2.69 -24.56
C GLN A 160 5.70 2.05 -23.17
N THR A 161 5.94 2.86 -22.15
CA THR A 161 5.78 2.47 -20.74
C THR A 161 4.34 2.72 -20.32
N ASN A 162 3.60 1.66 -19.99
CA ASN A 162 2.22 1.74 -19.57
C ASN A 162 2.09 1.55 -18.06
N LEU A 163 1.41 2.51 -17.40
CA LEU A 163 0.99 2.40 -16.00
C LEU A 163 -0.40 1.77 -15.94
N PHE A 164 -0.60 0.78 -15.09
CA PHE A 164 -1.88 0.13 -14.89
C PHE A 164 -2.16 -0.17 -13.42
N VAL A 165 -3.44 -0.36 -13.10
CA VAL A 165 -3.89 -0.69 -11.75
C VAL A 165 -3.68 -2.18 -11.51
N LYS A 166 -2.88 -2.51 -10.47
CA LYS A 166 -2.72 -3.90 -10.00
C LYS A 166 -3.75 -4.25 -8.95
N LYS A 167 -3.96 -3.36 -7.97
CA LYS A 167 -4.95 -3.53 -6.91
C LYS A 167 -5.80 -2.28 -6.81
N ALA A 168 -7.10 -2.46 -6.69
CA ALA A 168 -8.06 -1.41 -6.39
C ALA A 168 -9.26 -2.09 -5.72
N TYR A 169 -9.30 -2.06 -4.39
CA TYR A 169 -10.35 -2.74 -3.65
C TYR A 169 -10.78 -1.98 -2.41
N VAL A 170 -12.00 -2.25 -1.99
CA VAL A 170 -12.48 -1.94 -0.64
C VAL A 170 -12.40 -3.23 0.18
N GLN A 171 -11.92 -3.10 1.41
CA GLN A 171 -11.78 -4.21 2.35
C GLN A 171 -12.63 -3.98 3.59
N GLY A 172 -13.36 -5.02 4.00
CA GLY A 172 -13.95 -5.16 5.32
C GLY A 172 -13.21 -6.22 6.14
N LYS A 173 -12.59 -5.82 7.24
CA LYS A 173 -11.97 -6.73 8.21
C LYS A 173 -12.89 -6.83 9.43
N PHE A 174 -13.68 -7.88 9.51
CA PHE A 174 -14.62 -8.11 10.62
C PHE A 174 -13.94 -8.73 11.82
N ASP A 175 -13.01 -9.66 11.56
CA ASP A 175 -12.05 -10.21 12.53
C ASP A 175 -10.82 -10.78 11.77
N ASP A 176 -9.93 -11.48 12.46
CA ASP A 176 -8.75 -12.08 11.82
C ASP A 176 -9.11 -13.25 10.90
N ALA A 177 -10.23 -13.93 11.13
CA ALA A 177 -10.71 -15.03 10.31
C ALA A 177 -11.59 -14.59 9.13
N ALA A 178 -12.05 -13.33 9.09
CA ALA A 178 -12.97 -12.84 8.07
C ALA A 178 -12.55 -11.48 7.51
N VAL A 179 -11.69 -11.52 6.50
CA VAL A 179 -11.25 -10.35 5.72
C VAL A 179 -11.80 -10.48 4.30
N PHE A 180 -12.74 -9.61 3.97
CA PHE A 180 -13.41 -9.57 2.67
C PHE A 180 -12.92 -8.40 1.83
N ARG A 181 -12.72 -8.61 0.50
CA ARG A 181 -12.34 -7.57 -0.45
C ARG A 181 -13.19 -7.62 -1.70
N VAL A 182 -13.53 -6.45 -2.22
CA VAL A 182 -14.26 -6.27 -3.49
C VAL A 182 -13.42 -5.39 -4.41
N GLY A 183 -13.13 -5.86 -5.60
CA GLY A 183 -12.30 -5.17 -6.59
C GLY A 183 -11.14 -6.01 -7.07
N SER A 184 -10.08 -5.37 -7.58
CA SER A 184 -8.83 -6.07 -7.93
C SER A 184 -7.98 -6.27 -6.69
N ALA A 185 -7.75 -7.52 -6.30
CA ALA A 185 -6.95 -7.87 -5.12
C ALA A 185 -6.08 -9.09 -5.38
N ASP A 186 -5.19 -9.38 -4.42
CA ASP A 186 -4.27 -10.53 -4.49
C ASP A 186 -5.04 -11.84 -4.61
N MET A 187 -4.60 -12.69 -5.54
CA MET A 187 -5.07 -14.06 -5.69
C MET A 187 -4.51 -14.97 -4.59
N PRO A 188 -5.19 -16.07 -4.26
CA PRO A 188 -4.84 -16.92 -3.12
C PRO A 188 -3.45 -17.55 -3.15
N TRP A 189 -2.90 -17.93 -4.32
CA TRP A 189 -1.68 -18.74 -4.40
C TRP A 189 -0.41 -17.92 -4.60
N ILE A 190 -0.27 -17.19 -5.71
CA ILE A 190 1.00 -16.56 -6.10
C ILE A 190 1.55 -15.60 -5.04
N PRO A 191 0.81 -14.61 -4.53
CA PRO A 191 1.32 -13.69 -3.52
C PRO A 191 1.67 -14.39 -2.20
N PHE A 192 0.98 -15.50 -1.90
CA PHE A 192 1.28 -16.32 -0.75
C PHE A 192 2.62 -17.07 -0.92
N ALA A 193 2.86 -17.71 -2.06
CA ALA A 193 4.13 -18.39 -2.35
C ALA A 193 5.30 -17.39 -2.39
N GLU A 194 5.12 -16.19 -2.96
CA GLU A 194 6.12 -15.11 -2.98
C GLU A 194 6.61 -14.73 -1.58
N LYS A 195 5.73 -14.70 -0.58
CA LYS A 195 6.07 -14.40 0.82
C LYS A 195 7.10 -15.39 1.40
N TYR A 196 6.97 -16.69 1.08
CA TYR A 196 7.88 -17.72 1.58
C TYR A 196 9.15 -17.82 0.74
N TYR A 197 9.05 -17.62 -0.56
CA TYR A 197 10.21 -17.59 -1.46
C TYR A 197 11.17 -16.44 -1.12
N GLY A 198 10.68 -15.22 -1.00
CA GLY A 198 11.44 -14.05 -0.52
C GLY A 198 12.32 -13.34 -1.54
N PHE A 199 12.57 -13.93 -2.73
CA PHE A 199 13.45 -13.37 -3.78
C PHE A 199 12.68 -13.02 -5.05
N ARG A 200 11.45 -12.48 -4.89
CA ARG A 200 10.56 -12.09 -5.98
C ARG A 200 11.18 -11.06 -6.93
N TYR A 201 12.05 -10.20 -6.42
CA TYR A 201 12.75 -9.19 -7.22
C TYR A 201 13.79 -9.79 -8.17
N VAL A 202 14.31 -10.99 -7.85
CA VAL A 202 15.18 -11.77 -8.71
C VAL A 202 14.35 -12.50 -9.77
N GLU A 203 13.35 -13.29 -9.32
CA GLU A 203 12.50 -14.06 -10.23
C GLU A 203 11.11 -14.33 -9.63
N ASN A 204 10.10 -14.46 -10.49
CA ASN A 204 8.74 -14.86 -10.14
C ASN A 204 8.73 -16.28 -9.53
N THR A 205 7.74 -16.60 -8.69
CA THR A 205 7.49 -17.98 -8.23
C THR A 205 7.15 -18.91 -9.41
N LEU A 206 7.17 -20.21 -9.21
CA LEU A 206 7.03 -21.23 -10.27
C LEU A 206 5.79 -20.98 -11.15
N THR A 207 4.62 -20.91 -10.54
CA THR A 207 3.35 -20.75 -11.27
C THR A 207 3.23 -19.38 -11.95
N ASP A 208 3.80 -18.31 -11.37
CA ASP A 208 3.82 -16.96 -11.97
C ASP A 208 4.83 -16.88 -13.14
N ARG A 209 6.03 -17.45 -12.99
CA ARG A 209 7.06 -17.51 -14.05
C ARG A 209 6.56 -18.24 -15.29
N LEU A 210 5.93 -19.39 -15.09
CA LEU A 210 5.39 -20.24 -16.15
C LEU A 210 4.00 -19.82 -16.63
N LYS A 211 3.42 -18.74 -16.05
CA LYS A 211 2.09 -18.19 -16.40
C LYS A 211 0.92 -19.17 -16.17
N TYR A 212 1.05 -19.99 -15.14
CA TYR A 212 -0.01 -20.88 -14.65
C TYR A 212 -0.84 -20.21 -13.53
N GLY A 213 -0.90 -18.89 -13.47
CA GLY A 213 -1.71 -18.11 -12.54
C GLY A 213 -1.55 -16.62 -12.74
N ASN A 214 -2.40 -15.86 -12.05
CA ASN A 214 -2.33 -14.40 -11.93
C ASN A 214 -2.06 -14.02 -10.47
N SER A 215 -1.27 -13.01 -10.23
CA SER A 215 -0.99 -12.55 -8.86
C SER A 215 -2.12 -11.68 -8.27
N ALA A 216 -2.96 -11.09 -9.12
CA ALA A 216 -4.15 -10.34 -8.72
C ALA A 216 -5.22 -10.45 -9.83
N ASP A 217 -6.49 -10.31 -9.45
CA ASP A 217 -7.61 -10.30 -10.39
C ASP A 217 -8.81 -9.52 -9.82
N TRP A 218 -9.77 -9.19 -10.67
CA TRP A 218 -10.98 -8.45 -10.35
C TRP A 218 -12.08 -9.40 -9.88
N GLY A 219 -12.61 -9.17 -8.68
CA GLY A 219 -13.66 -10.00 -8.13
C GLY A 219 -13.95 -9.79 -6.65
N LEU A 220 -14.36 -10.89 -6.02
CA LEU A 220 -14.64 -11.01 -4.59
C LEU A 220 -13.59 -11.91 -3.97
N HIS A 221 -13.02 -11.48 -2.87
CA HIS A 221 -11.96 -12.20 -2.18
C HIS A 221 -12.31 -12.30 -0.69
N LEU A 222 -12.14 -13.48 -0.13
CA LEU A 222 -12.30 -13.76 1.29
C LEU A 222 -11.09 -14.51 1.79
N GLY A 223 -10.60 -14.18 2.96
CA GLY A 223 -9.51 -14.92 3.59
C GLY A 223 -9.34 -14.53 5.04
N GLY A 224 -8.50 -15.27 5.74
CA GLY A 224 -8.21 -15.00 7.14
C GLY A 224 -7.40 -16.10 7.80
N ASP A 225 -7.11 -15.87 9.08
CA ASP A 225 -6.43 -16.78 9.99
C ASP A 225 -7.42 -17.32 11.01
N ILE A 226 -7.47 -18.65 11.18
CA ILE A 226 -8.43 -19.34 12.04
C ILE A 226 -7.74 -19.82 13.31
N GLY A 227 -8.45 -19.66 14.44
CA GLY A 227 -8.02 -20.08 15.76
C GLY A 227 -7.08 -19.10 16.45
N ALA A 228 -6.96 -19.22 17.75
CA ALA A 228 -6.15 -18.31 18.58
C ALA A 228 -4.65 -18.36 18.23
N SER A 229 -4.14 -19.52 17.82
CA SER A 229 -2.75 -19.72 17.37
C SER A 229 -2.49 -19.27 15.94
N LYS A 230 -3.54 -18.91 15.17
CA LYS A 230 -3.45 -18.60 13.72
C LYS A 230 -2.73 -19.68 12.91
N SER A 231 -2.82 -20.92 13.36
CA SER A 231 -2.15 -22.07 12.74
C SER A 231 -2.81 -22.50 11.43
N LEU A 232 -4.06 -22.13 11.20
CA LEU A 232 -4.79 -22.38 9.98
C LEU A 232 -5.10 -21.05 9.29
N ASN A 233 -4.79 -20.95 8.00
CA ASN A 233 -5.15 -19.79 7.18
C ASN A 233 -5.79 -20.23 5.86
N TYR A 234 -6.66 -19.41 5.32
CA TYR A 234 -7.33 -19.69 4.07
C TYR A 234 -7.49 -18.43 3.22
N ALA A 235 -7.65 -18.63 1.93
CA ALA A 235 -8.06 -17.59 0.99
C ALA A 235 -8.91 -18.21 -0.12
N VAL A 236 -9.96 -17.53 -0.53
CA VAL A 236 -10.85 -17.89 -1.66
C VAL A 236 -11.13 -16.65 -2.47
N SER A 237 -11.06 -16.78 -3.78
CA SER A 237 -11.38 -15.69 -4.72
C SER A 237 -12.33 -16.19 -5.79
N VAL A 238 -13.34 -15.37 -6.09
CA VAL A 238 -14.28 -15.54 -7.21
C VAL A 238 -14.07 -14.33 -8.12
N VAL A 239 -13.51 -14.56 -9.30
CA VAL A 239 -12.94 -13.51 -10.13
C VAL A 239 -13.37 -13.60 -11.60
N ASN A 240 -13.05 -12.55 -12.37
CA ASN A 240 -13.28 -12.53 -13.81
C ASN A 240 -12.35 -13.51 -14.57
N GLY A 241 -11.19 -13.86 -14.04
CA GLY A 241 -10.28 -14.90 -14.55
C GLY A 241 -9.20 -14.42 -15.52
N ASN A 242 -9.27 -13.19 -16.03
CA ASN A 242 -8.35 -12.69 -17.06
C ASN A 242 -7.16 -11.89 -16.46
N GLY A 243 -7.09 -11.84 -15.14
CA GLY A 243 -6.06 -11.13 -14.39
C GLY A 243 -6.26 -9.61 -14.37
N TYR A 244 -5.53 -8.94 -13.46
CA TYR A 244 -5.69 -7.51 -13.21
C TYR A 244 -5.37 -6.61 -14.41
N LYS A 245 -4.53 -7.05 -15.35
CA LYS A 245 -4.14 -6.29 -16.56
C LYS A 245 -5.23 -6.22 -17.62
N ASN A 246 -6.13 -7.18 -17.62
CA ASN A 246 -7.16 -7.34 -18.64
C ASN A 246 -8.55 -7.39 -17.97
N PRO A 247 -9.02 -6.29 -17.36
CA PRO A 247 -10.35 -6.24 -16.78
C PRO A 247 -11.40 -6.41 -17.90
N GLY A 248 -12.05 -7.54 -17.91
CA GLY A 248 -13.05 -7.88 -18.92
C GLY A 248 -14.21 -8.63 -18.30
N ARG A 249 -15.29 -8.75 -19.06
CA ARG A 249 -16.44 -9.61 -18.70
C ARG A 249 -16.27 -10.95 -19.39
N SER A 250 -16.56 -12.02 -18.65
CA SER A 250 -16.67 -13.38 -19.16
C SER A 250 -18.07 -13.92 -18.88
N LYS A 251 -18.47 -14.99 -19.54
CA LYS A 251 -19.75 -15.68 -19.28
C LYS A 251 -19.81 -16.35 -17.92
N GLY A 252 -18.65 -16.78 -17.42
CA GLY A 252 -18.51 -17.44 -16.13
C GLY A 252 -17.64 -16.65 -15.18
N VAL A 253 -17.44 -17.21 -14.00
CA VAL A 253 -16.48 -16.76 -13.01
C VAL A 253 -15.45 -17.86 -12.81
N ASP A 254 -14.25 -17.43 -12.47
CA ASP A 254 -13.18 -18.34 -12.10
C ASP A 254 -13.02 -18.35 -10.58
N VAL A 255 -12.66 -19.49 -10.04
CA VAL A 255 -12.51 -19.68 -8.59
C VAL A 255 -11.10 -20.17 -8.29
N GLU A 256 -10.44 -19.52 -7.35
CA GLU A 256 -9.17 -19.99 -6.76
C GLU A 256 -9.31 -20.05 -5.25
N GLY A 257 -8.80 -21.13 -4.64
CA GLY A 257 -8.81 -21.31 -3.20
C GLY A 257 -7.47 -21.83 -2.68
N ARG A 258 -7.16 -21.53 -1.43
CA ARG A 258 -5.97 -22.03 -0.72
C ARG A 258 -6.28 -22.24 0.75
N VAL A 259 -5.70 -23.30 1.31
CA VAL A 259 -5.63 -23.54 2.76
C VAL A 259 -4.16 -23.73 3.13
N GLY A 260 -3.73 -23.09 4.20
CA GLY A 260 -2.37 -23.21 4.75
C GLY A 260 -2.43 -23.58 6.21
N PHE A 261 -1.53 -24.48 6.62
CA PHE A 261 -1.36 -24.93 8.00
C PHE A 261 0.06 -24.60 8.47
N VAL A 262 0.18 -24.02 9.65
CA VAL A 262 1.44 -23.67 10.34
C VAL A 262 1.66 -24.67 11.46
N PRO A 263 2.42 -25.77 11.22
CA PRO A 263 2.67 -26.82 12.24
C PRO A 263 3.46 -26.30 13.44
N PHE A 264 4.42 -25.42 13.17
CA PHE A 264 5.23 -24.70 14.16
C PHE A 264 5.73 -23.39 13.55
N GLU A 265 6.33 -22.56 14.36
CA GLU A 265 6.79 -21.22 13.96
C GLU A 265 7.66 -21.27 12.69
N ASN A 266 7.42 -20.34 11.77
CA ASN A 266 8.12 -20.20 10.49
C ASN A 266 7.89 -21.31 9.46
N MET A 267 7.16 -22.36 9.76
CA MET A 267 6.82 -23.43 8.81
C MET A 267 5.42 -23.25 8.25
N ILE A 268 5.25 -23.59 6.99
CA ILE A 268 3.95 -23.65 6.32
C ILE A 268 3.84 -24.91 5.48
N VAL A 269 2.68 -25.53 5.50
CA VAL A 269 2.21 -26.51 4.52
C VAL A 269 0.93 -25.97 3.92
N ALA A 270 0.86 -25.88 2.60
CA ALA A 270 -0.31 -25.29 1.93
C ALA A 270 -0.72 -26.11 0.72
N VAL A 271 -2.03 -26.13 0.49
CA VAL A 271 -2.65 -26.66 -0.73
C VAL A 271 -3.52 -25.59 -1.35
N GLY A 272 -3.56 -25.55 -2.69
CA GLY A 272 -4.37 -24.61 -3.45
C GLY A 272 -5.04 -25.28 -4.64
N GLY A 273 -5.99 -24.59 -5.23
CA GLY A 273 -6.64 -25.04 -6.44
C GLY A 273 -7.34 -23.91 -7.17
N TYR A 274 -7.43 -24.05 -8.48
CA TYR A 274 -8.10 -23.13 -9.39
C TYR A 274 -8.97 -23.90 -10.36
N SER A 275 -10.13 -23.31 -10.72
CA SER A 275 -11.03 -23.80 -11.77
C SER A 275 -11.74 -22.64 -12.45
N GLY A 276 -11.72 -22.61 -13.78
CA GLY A 276 -12.40 -21.59 -14.55
C GLY A 276 -12.03 -21.60 -16.04
N HIS A 277 -12.49 -20.61 -16.77
CA HIS A 277 -12.20 -20.43 -18.19
C HIS A 277 -11.14 -19.36 -18.48
N ARG A 278 -10.40 -18.91 -17.45
CA ARG A 278 -9.37 -17.88 -17.53
C ARG A 278 -9.88 -16.57 -18.15
N GLY A 279 -11.16 -16.24 -17.90
CA GLY A 279 -11.83 -15.09 -18.47
C GLY A 279 -11.96 -15.10 -20.01
N GLN A 280 -11.71 -16.22 -20.67
CA GLN A 280 -11.65 -16.33 -22.15
C GLN A 280 -13.01 -16.67 -22.78
N GLU A 281 -13.96 -17.17 -22.02
CA GLU A 281 -15.32 -17.42 -22.51
C GLU A 281 -16.12 -16.12 -22.54
N THR A 282 -16.62 -15.75 -23.72
CA THR A 282 -17.45 -14.55 -23.91
C THR A 282 -18.71 -14.89 -24.67
N GLU A 283 -19.60 -13.91 -24.91
CA GLU A 283 -20.83 -14.15 -25.66
C GLU A 283 -20.56 -14.76 -27.07
N ASN A 284 -19.46 -14.34 -27.70
CA ASN A 284 -19.11 -14.77 -29.05
C ASN A 284 -17.97 -15.82 -29.10
N ILE A 285 -17.42 -16.19 -27.94
CA ILE A 285 -16.30 -17.14 -27.84
C ILE A 285 -16.68 -18.22 -26.83
N ASN A 286 -16.83 -19.45 -27.32
CA ASN A 286 -17.08 -20.61 -26.48
C ASN A 286 -15.77 -21.19 -25.96
N ALA A 287 -15.73 -21.58 -24.70
CA ALA A 287 -14.61 -22.25 -24.05
C ALA A 287 -14.95 -23.72 -23.73
N PRO A 288 -14.67 -24.66 -24.65
CA PRO A 288 -15.06 -26.07 -24.47
C PRO A 288 -14.32 -26.76 -23.32
N ASN A 289 -13.18 -26.24 -22.88
CA ASN A 289 -12.41 -26.80 -21.81
C ASN A 289 -12.33 -25.86 -20.59
N THR A 290 -12.46 -26.43 -19.41
CA THR A 290 -12.18 -25.77 -18.14
C THR A 290 -10.70 -25.92 -17.79
N ALA A 291 -10.02 -24.81 -17.54
CA ALA A 291 -8.68 -24.79 -16.95
C ALA A 291 -8.77 -25.18 -15.47
N GLN A 292 -7.94 -26.10 -15.04
CA GLN A 292 -7.82 -26.52 -13.65
C GLN A 292 -6.37 -26.48 -13.24
N ARG A 293 -6.09 -26.10 -11.99
CA ARG A 293 -4.77 -26.16 -11.36
C ARG A 293 -4.91 -26.65 -9.93
N GLY A 294 -4.00 -27.52 -9.51
CA GLY A 294 -3.80 -27.90 -8.13
C GLY A 294 -2.38 -27.51 -7.70
N ASP A 295 -2.23 -26.99 -6.51
CA ASP A 295 -0.98 -26.46 -5.97
C ASP A 295 -0.67 -27.10 -4.62
N PHE A 296 0.60 -27.32 -4.35
CA PHE A 296 1.12 -27.76 -3.06
C PHE A 296 2.41 -27.01 -2.73
N MET A 297 2.57 -26.60 -1.48
CA MET A 297 3.81 -25.99 -0.98
C MET A 297 4.10 -26.44 0.44
N VAL A 298 5.38 -26.71 0.71
CA VAL A 298 5.95 -26.78 2.04
C VAL A 298 7.13 -25.82 2.11
N ALA A 299 7.18 -24.99 3.14
CA ALA A 299 8.29 -24.06 3.29
C ALA A 299 8.55 -23.75 4.78
N TYR A 300 9.81 -23.50 5.06
CA TYR A 300 10.29 -22.89 6.30
C TYR A 300 10.96 -21.55 5.97
N ALA A 301 10.59 -20.48 6.66
CA ALA A 301 11.11 -19.15 6.39
C ALA A 301 11.34 -18.37 7.68
N SER A 302 12.54 -18.48 8.22
CA SER A 302 13.02 -17.64 9.32
C SER A 302 13.82 -16.44 8.81
N LYS A 303 14.34 -15.64 9.72
CA LYS A 303 15.23 -14.51 9.39
C LYS A 303 16.52 -14.97 8.72
N ASP A 304 17.11 -16.06 9.22
CA ASP A 304 18.46 -16.49 8.84
C ASP A 304 18.47 -17.65 7.84
N PHE A 305 17.36 -18.34 7.67
CA PHE A 305 17.25 -19.53 6.83
C PHE A 305 15.89 -19.65 6.18
N ARG A 306 15.87 -19.96 4.88
CA ARG A 306 14.68 -20.32 4.11
C ARG A 306 14.93 -21.63 3.38
N LEU A 307 13.92 -22.47 3.34
CA LEU A 307 13.89 -23.67 2.51
C LEU A 307 12.44 -23.92 2.10
N GLY A 308 12.21 -24.21 0.84
CA GLY A 308 10.86 -24.48 0.38
C GLY A 308 10.82 -25.33 -0.88
N ALA A 309 9.67 -25.95 -1.06
CA ALA A 309 9.29 -26.69 -2.26
C ALA A 309 7.86 -26.32 -2.66
N GLU A 310 7.67 -26.08 -3.94
CA GLU A 310 6.37 -25.83 -4.58
C GLU A 310 6.16 -26.84 -5.68
N TYR A 311 4.94 -27.35 -5.83
CA TYR A 311 4.52 -28.23 -6.90
C TYR A 311 3.19 -27.74 -7.44
N PHE A 312 3.02 -27.79 -8.77
CA PHE A 312 1.73 -27.60 -9.39
C PHE A 312 1.41 -28.72 -10.40
N THR A 313 0.14 -28.98 -10.58
CA THR A 313 -0.41 -29.73 -11.71
C THR A 313 -1.53 -28.94 -12.35
N ALA A 314 -1.61 -28.97 -13.68
CA ALA A 314 -2.64 -28.25 -14.42
C ALA A 314 -3.25 -29.12 -15.52
N LYS A 315 -4.53 -28.87 -15.81
CA LYS A 315 -5.27 -29.49 -16.92
C LYS A 315 -5.88 -28.39 -17.74
N ASN A 316 -5.73 -28.48 -19.07
CA ASN A 316 -6.29 -27.59 -20.09
C ASN A 316 -5.95 -26.11 -19.89
N TRP A 317 -4.90 -25.77 -19.14
CA TRP A 317 -4.58 -24.37 -18.80
C TRP A 317 -4.40 -23.48 -20.04
N ASN A 318 -3.70 -24.00 -21.06
CA ASN A 318 -3.47 -23.29 -22.31
C ASN A 318 -4.43 -23.72 -23.44
N ASN A 319 -5.44 -24.56 -23.14
CA ASN A 319 -6.31 -25.17 -24.12
C ASN A 319 -7.80 -24.93 -23.83
N VAL A 320 -8.12 -23.79 -23.18
CA VAL A 320 -9.51 -23.45 -22.81
C VAL A 320 -10.38 -23.26 -24.05
N LEU A 321 -9.86 -22.64 -25.11
CA LEU A 321 -10.60 -22.33 -26.33
C LEU A 321 -10.58 -23.45 -27.38
N THR A 322 -10.00 -24.60 -27.08
CA THR A 322 -9.89 -25.72 -28.00
C THR A 322 -10.54 -26.97 -27.41
N THR A 323 -10.88 -27.94 -28.24
CA THR A 323 -11.38 -29.24 -27.79
C THR A 323 -10.26 -30.19 -27.38
N ALA A 324 -9.01 -29.86 -27.70
CA ALA A 324 -7.86 -30.65 -27.31
C ALA A 324 -7.61 -30.54 -25.79
N THR A 325 -7.30 -31.67 -25.17
CA THR A 325 -6.99 -31.72 -23.73
C THR A 325 -5.50 -31.88 -23.50
N ASP A 326 -4.98 -31.14 -22.54
CA ASP A 326 -3.58 -31.21 -22.18
C ASP A 326 -3.39 -31.19 -20.65
N LYS A 327 -2.24 -31.66 -20.21
CA LYS A 327 -1.81 -31.63 -18.81
C LYS A 327 -0.41 -31.04 -18.71
N ALA A 328 -0.17 -30.35 -17.61
CA ALA A 328 1.15 -29.85 -17.25
C ALA A 328 1.41 -30.12 -15.77
N ASP A 329 2.66 -30.22 -15.38
CA ASP A 329 3.10 -30.22 -14.00
C ASP A 329 4.50 -29.62 -13.87
N GLY A 330 4.86 -29.23 -12.65
CA GLY A 330 6.19 -28.73 -12.36
C GLY A 330 6.42 -28.57 -10.87
N TYR A 331 7.69 -28.49 -10.52
CA TYR A 331 8.10 -28.24 -9.15
C TYR A 331 9.24 -27.22 -9.09
N SER A 332 9.33 -26.55 -7.96
CA SER A 332 10.39 -25.61 -7.61
C SER A 332 10.96 -25.98 -6.23
N LEU A 333 12.27 -25.94 -6.11
CA LEU A 333 12.99 -26.08 -4.85
C LEU A 333 13.83 -24.83 -4.66
N TRP A 334 13.75 -24.20 -3.48
CA TRP A 334 14.56 -23.02 -3.17
C TRP A 334 15.08 -23.01 -1.75
N GLY A 335 16.16 -22.31 -1.56
CA GLY A 335 16.72 -22.10 -0.23
C GLY A 335 17.57 -20.85 -0.15
N SER A 336 17.72 -20.33 1.07
CA SER A 336 18.67 -19.27 1.39
C SER A 336 19.19 -19.42 2.81
N VAL A 337 20.41 -18.92 3.05
CA VAL A 337 21.06 -18.91 4.36
C VAL A 337 21.78 -17.58 4.55
N ALA A 338 21.60 -16.97 5.74
CA ALA A 338 22.40 -15.83 6.16
C ALA A 338 23.82 -16.32 6.51
N VAL A 339 24.82 -15.74 5.84
CA VAL A 339 26.24 -16.08 6.05
C VAL A 339 26.98 -14.99 6.81
N ALA A 340 26.42 -13.79 6.83
CA ALA A 340 26.86 -12.64 7.63
C ALA A 340 25.67 -11.70 7.86
N ASP A 341 25.86 -10.67 8.70
CA ASP A 341 24.83 -9.67 8.89
C ASP A 341 24.53 -8.93 7.57
N GLY A 342 23.27 -8.98 7.16
CA GLY A 342 22.82 -8.41 5.89
C GLY A 342 23.31 -9.13 4.62
N VAL A 343 23.91 -10.35 4.72
CA VAL A 343 24.39 -11.11 3.56
C VAL A 343 23.74 -12.49 3.51
N ASN A 344 23.00 -12.78 2.44
CA ASN A 344 22.33 -14.07 2.23
C ASN A 344 22.85 -14.74 0.96
N LEU A 345 23.16 -16.03 1.04
CA LEU A 345 23.29 -16.89 -0.12
C LEU A 345 21.93 -17.52 -0.44
N PHE A 346 21.59 -17.60 -1.72
CA PHE A 346 20.36 -18.24 -2.15
C PHE A 346 20.53 -19.01 -3.46
N ALA A 347 19.67 -20.02 -3.63
CA ALA A 347 19.56 -20.77 -4.87
C ALA A 347 18.13 -21.27 -5.08
N ARG A 348 17.79 -21.54 -6.35
CA ARG A 348 16.52 -22.13 -6.75
C ARG A 348 16.69 -23.01 -7.97
N TYR A 349 15.88 -24.08 -8.03
CA TYR A 349 15.76 -24.98 -9.16
C TYR A 349 14.29 -25.25 -9.47
N ASP A 350 13.89 -25.07 -10.75
CA ASP A 350 12.57 -25.42 -11.26
C ASP A 350 12.68 -26.48 -12.36
N ASN A 351 11.70 -27.37 -12.43
CA ASN A 351 11.54 -28.32 -13.53
C ASN A 351 10.04 -28.49 -13.83
N ALA A 352 9.66 -28.30 -15.08
CA ALA A 352 8.28 -28.40 -15.49
C ALA A 352 8.12 -29.09 -16.86
N LYS A 353 7.02 -29.85 -16.98
CA LYS A 353 6.48 -30.36 -18.24
C LYS A 353 5.26 -29.55 -18.59
N LEU A 354 5.39 -28.64 -19.55
CA LEU A 354 4.36 -27.63 -19.87
C LEU A 354 3.26 -28.19 -20.78
N SER A 355 3.51 -29.36 -21.41
CA SER A 355 2.52 -30.13 -22.16
C SER A 355 2.90 -31.62 -22.06
N LYS A 356 2.00 -32.43 -21.56
CA LYS A 356 2.26 -33.88 -21.37
C LYS A 356 1.55 -34.73 -22.41
N THR A 357 0.48 -34.17 -23.01
CA THR A 357 -0.39 -34.90 -23.94
C THR A 357 -0.19 -34.45 -25.38
N LEU A 358 -0.15 -33.12 -25.62
CA LEU A 358 -0.06 -32.56 -26.96
C LEU A 358 1.37 -32.39 -27.45
N ASP A 359 2.30 -32.04 -26.55
CA ASP A 359 3.72 -31.86 -26.88
C ASP A 359 4.60 -32.31 -25.71
N SER A 360 4.92 -33.60 -25.67
CA SER A 360 5.76 -34.18 -24.61
C SER A 360 7.20 -33.64 -24.55
N ALA A 361 7.65 -32.95 -25.59
CA ALA A 361 8.93 -32.27 -25.61
C ALA A 361 8.89 -30.89 -24.95
N ASN A 362 7.69 -30.31 -24.74
CA ASN A 362 7.52 -29.01 -24.12
C ASN A 362 7.86 -29.03 -22.63
N LYS A 363 9.09 -28.68 -22.32
CA LYS A 363 9.70 -28.72 -20.98
C LYS A 363 10.40 -27.41 -20.67
N ASP A 364 10.47 -27.10 -19.40
CA ASP A 364 11.21 -25.97 -18.86
C ASP A 364 12.06 -26.42 -17.67
N VAL A 365 13.32 -26.04 -17.69
CA VAL A 365 14.27 -26.21 -16.59
C VAL A 365 14.90 -24.88 -16.29
N TYR A 366 14.78 -24.42 -15.08
CA TYR A 366 15.31 -23.15 -14.63
C TYR A 366 16.07 -23.30 -13.33
N TYR A 367 17.17 -22.56 -13.18
CA TYR A 367 17.86 -22.42 -11.91
C TYR A 367 18.51 -21.05 -11.79
N ASN A 368 18.65 -20.60 -10.56
CA ASN A 368 19.43 -19.43 -10.20
C ASN A 368 20.23 -19.68 -8.93
N ALA A 369 21.29 -18.90 -8.78
CA ALA A 369 22.05 -18.78 -7.55
C ALA A 369 22.56 -17.34 -7.42
N GLY A 370 22.65 -16.85 -6.19
CA GLY A 370 23.08 -15.49 -5.96
C GLY A 370 23.47 -15.18 -4.52
N VAL A 371 24.01 -13.99 -4.35
CA VAL A 371 24.37 -13.40 -3.07
C VAL A 371 23.59 -12.09 -2.91
N GLU A 372 22.74 -12.02 -1.90
CA GLU A 372 21.99 -10.82 -1.53
C GLU A 372 22.74 -10.00 -0.49
N PHE A 373 22.72 -8.69 -0.63
CA PHE A 373 23.27 -7.72 0.31
C PHE A 373 22.19 -6.73 0.74
N GLN A 374 21.93 -6.63 2.04
CA GLN A 374 21.09 -5.58 2.61
C GLN A 374 21.90 -4.29 2.69
N VAL A 375 21.70 -3.37 1.74
CA VAL A 375 22.44 -2.08 1.67
C VAL A 375 21.97 -1.15 2.80
N THR A 376 20.66 -1.03 2.98
CA THR A 376 20.03 -0.32 4.09
C THR A 376 18.59 -0.84 4.25
N LYS A 377 17.90 -0.39 5.31
CA LYS A 377 16.47 -0.73 5.47
C LYS A 377 15.68 -0.31 4.23
N GLY A 378 14.97 -1.25 3.61
CA GLY A 378 14.18 -1.01 2.40
C GLY A 378 14.98 -1.00 1.10
N PHE A 379 16.30 -1.20 1.11
CA PHE A 379 17.10 -1.33 -0.11
C PHE A 379 18.05 -2.51 -0.03
N LYS A 380 17.96 -3.42 -1.00
CA LYS A 380 18.85 -4.57 -1.15
C LYS A 380 19.25 -4.78 -2.59
N LEU A 381 20.44 -5.36 -2.77
CA LEU A 381 21.03 -5.75 -4.04
C LEU A 381 21.42 -7.23 -4.01
N ALA A 382 21.38 -7.89 -5.16
CA ALA A 382 21.89 -9.24 -5.30
C ALA A 382 22.69 -9.40 -6.58
N GLY A 383 23.89 -10.00 -6.47
CA GLY A 383 24.61 -10.56 -7.61
C GLY A 383 24.03 -11.93 -7.93
N VAL A 384 23.55 -12.15 -9.16
CA VAL A 384 22.80 -13.36 -9.51
C VAL A 384 23.25 -13.90 -10.85
N TRP A 385 23.31 -15.23 -10.93
CA TRP A 385 23.38 -15.98 -12.17
C TRP A 385 22.11 -16.81 -12.33
N LYS A 386 21.50 -16.80 -13.53
CA LYS A 386 20.33 -17.57 -13.91
C LYS A 386 20.60 -18.38 -15.17
N HIS A 387 19.97 -19.54 -15.24
CA HIS A 387 19.94 -20.36 -16.44
C HIS A 387 18.53 -20.92 -16.67
N GLU A 388 18.04 -20.80 -17.90
CA GLU A 388 16.80 -21.40 -18.34
C GLU A 388 17.02 -22.20 -19.60
N LYS A 389 16.41 -23.38 -19.66
CA LYS A 389 16.35 -24.23 -20.84
C LYS A 389 14.89 -24.58 -21.11
N ALA A 390 14.37 -24.09 -22.24
CA ALA A 390 13.02 -24.37 -22.71
C ALA A 390 13.08 -25.20 -24.00
N ASP A 391 12.41 -26.35 -24.00
CA ASP A 391 12.27 -27.24 -25.14
C ASP A 391 10.81 -27.25 -25.60
N LYS A 392 10.58 -27.29 -26.94
CA LYS A 392 9.25 -27.48 -27.54
C LYS A 392 9.36 -28.14 -28.92
N SER A 393 8.34 -28.87 -29.33
CA SER A 393 8.26 -29.40 -30.68
C SER A 393 7.94 -28.28 -31.69
N VAL A 394 8.61 -28.33 -32.83
CA VAL A 394 8.38 -27.47 -33.99
C VAL A 394 8.08 -28.35 -35.19
N THR A 395 6.97 -28.10 -35.85
CA THR A 395 6.50 -28.88 -37.00
C THR A 395 6.87 -28.23 -38.33
N THR A 396 7.30 -26.99 -38.31
CA THR A 396 7.73 -26.22 -39.46
C THR A 396 9.08 -25.56 -39.15
N PRO A 397 10.16 -25.74 -39.95
CA PRO A 397 10.17 -26.49 -41.20
C PRO A 397 10.13 -28.02 -41.01
N VAL A 398 9.82 -28.71 -42.08
CA VAL A 398 9.84 -30.19 -42.15
C VAL A 398 11.29 -30.68 -42.38
N PRO A 399 11.75 -31.69 -41.63
CA PRO A 399 11.02 -32.57 -40.67
C PRO A 399 10.79 -31.91 -39.33
N PRO A 400 9.73 -32.32 -38.60
CA PRO A 400 9.48 -31.91 -37.22
C PRO A 400 10.69 -32.22 -36.32
N HIS A 401 11.03 -31.30 -35.41
CA HIS A 401 12.16 -31.48 -34.48
C HIS A 401 11.86 -30.78 -33.15
N VAL A 402 12.74 -31.03 -32.17
CA VAL A 402 12.67 -30.32 -30.90
C VAL A 402 13.56 -29.09 -30.95
N GLN A 403 12.92 -27.93 -30.86
CA GLN A 403 13.59 -26.65 -30.71
C GLN A 403 13.98 -26.45 -29.23
N ASN A 404 15.22 -26.03 -29.03
CA ASN A 404 15.79 -25.76 -27.72
C ASN A 404 16.16 -24.29 -27.61
N THR A 405 15.70 -23.63 -26.56
CA THR A 405 16.12 -22.26 -26.21
C THR A 405 16.88 -22.32 -24.89
N LYS A 406 18.05 -21.71 -24.85
CA LYS A 406 18.89 -21.60 -23.65
C LYS A 406 19.17 -20.14 -23.37
N THR A 407 18.78 -19.70 -22.17
CA THR A 407 19.02 -18.34 -21.68
C THR A 407 19.97 -18.39 -20.48
N ASN A 408 21.07 -17.64 -20.57
CA ASN A 408 21.93 -17.37 -19.43
C ASN A 408 21.85 -15.88 -19.13
N GLU A 409 21.64 -15.55 -17.88
CA GLU A 409 21.57 -14.17 -17.42
C GLU A 409 22.48 -14.01 -16.19
N ILE A 410 23.33 -13.00 -16.21
CA ILE A 410 24.21 -12.66 -15.08
C ILE A 410 24.18 -11.16 -14.85
N GLY A 411 24.07 -10.75 -13.60
CA GLY A 411 24.07 -9.33 -13.26
C GLY A 411 23.66 -9.03 -11.83
N VAL A 412 23.30 -7.78 -11.62
CA VAL A 412 22.87 -7.24 -10.33
C VAL A 412 21.37 -6.96 -10.38
N PHE A 413 20.67 -7.45 -9.38
CA PHE A 413 19.24 -7.25 -9.16
C PHE A 413 19.02 -6.41 -7.91
N GLY A 414 18.02 -5.55 -7.92
CA GLY A 414 17.73 -4.69 -6.78
C GLY A 414 16.24 -4.61 -6.42
N GLU A 415 15.99 -4.46 -5.13
CA GLU A 415 14.68 -4.10 -4.58
C GLU A 415 14.82 -2.84 -3.73
N VAL A 416 13.99 -1.83 -4.01
CA VAL A 416 13.80 -0.65 -3.16
C VAL A 416 12.37 -0.63 -2.67
N SER A 417 12.15 -0.36 -1.38
CA SER A 417 10.82 -0.23 -0.76
C SER A 417 10.81 0.86 0.31
N PHE A 418 9.74 1.62 0.38
CA PHE A 418 9.50 2.69 1.35
C PHE A 418 8.06 2.72 1.82
#